data_3097f8d116bd52422a62257c7e93ff79
#
_entry.id   3097f8d116bd52422a62257c7e93ff79
#
_cell.length_a   1.000
_cell.length_b   1.000
_cell.length_c   1.000
_cell.angle_alpha   90.00
_cell.angle_beta   90.00
_cell.angle_gamma   90.00
#
_symmetry.space_group_name_H-M   'P 1'
#
loop_
_entity.id
_entity.type
_entity.pdbx_description
1 polymer ?
#
loop_
_entity_poly.entity_id
_entity_poly.type
_entity_poly.pdbx_seq_one_letter_code
_entity_poly.pdbx_strand_id
1 'polypeptide(L)'
;MLLLRSYISATMGFFNDTASVDSFAINAYCIVSALFFSACAYAQLNDPNPVQWFSAYVFGGCVPNLYWMTTSGKGPASITQKLVTALRVFVVMLGLAIVYKLVTVAPKLSEDEKQHGLLWAFMEHEEGRDSCGLLLLILHSVYLGSVLTHGPRT
;
A
#
# COMPACT_ATOMS: atom_id res chain seq x y z
N MET A 1 0.13 -14.76 25.30
CA MET A 1 1.23 -13.84 24.94
C MET A 1 2.37 -14.51 24.18
N LEU A 2 2.77 -15.74 24.52
CA LEU A 2 3.81 -16.50 23.81
C LEU A 2 3.43 -16.89 22.35
N LEU A 3 2.19 -17.25 22.08
CA LEU A 3 1.71 -17.64 20.74
C LEU A 3 1.71 -16.46 19.75
N LEU A 4 1.38 -15.25 20.20
CA LEU A 4 1.42 -14.05 19.37
C LEU A 4 2.86 -13.68 18.97
N ARG A 5 3.81 -13.85 19.89
CA ARG A 5 5.25 -13.65 19.62
C ARG A 5 5.78 -14.66 18.62
N SER A 6 5.36 -15.92 18.73
CA SER A 6 5.74 -16.98 17.78
C SER A 6 5.17 -16.74 16.39
N TYR A 7 3.91 -16.24 16.30
CA TYR A 7 3.27 -15.93 15.01
C TYR A 7 3.93 -14.72 14.33
N ILE A 8 4.26 -13.68 15.10
CA ILE A 8 4.98 -12.49 14.59
C ILE A 8 6.40 -12.87 14.17
N SER A 9 7.09 -13.75 14.92
CA SER A 9 8.42 -14.23 14.56
C SER A 9 8.39 -15.13 13.32
N ALA A 10 7.39 -15.97 13.15
CA ALA A 10 7.22 -16.82 11.96
C ALA A 10 6.87 -16.01 10.71
N THR A 11 6.00 -14.99 10.83
CA THR A 11 5.71 -14.08 9.71
C THR A 11 6.91 -13.20 9.37
N MET A 12 7.69 -12.75 10.35
CA MET A 12 8.94 -12.03 10.08
C MET A 12 10.03 -12.95 9.51
N GLY A 13 10.09 -14.23 9.89
CA GLY A 13 11.00 -15.23 9.32
C GLY A 13 10.74 -15.51 7.86
N PHE A 14 9.47 -15.56 7.44
CA PHE A 14 9.09 -15.73 6.03
C PHE A 14 9.59 -14.60 5.12
N PHE A 15 9.75 -13.38 5.65
CA PHE A 15 10.35 -12.25 4.93
C PHE A 15 11.88 -12.21 4.99
N ASN A 16 12.52 -12.96 5.89
CA ASN A 16 13.99 -13.01 5.99
C ASN A 16 14.66 -14.02 5.05
N ASP A 17 13.93 -15.00 4.53
CA ASP A 17 14.46 -16.04 3.63
C ASP A 17 14.41 -15.68 2.15
N THR A 18 13.94 -14.49 1.78
CA THR A 18 14.08 -13.96 0.41
C THR A 18 15.50 -13.38 0.21
N ALA A 19 16.49 -14.24 0.34
CA ALA A 19 17.84 -13.95 -0.13
C ALA A 19 17.81 -13.59 -1.63
N SER A 20 18.37 -12.44 -1.97
CA SER A 20 18.59 -11.96 -3.34
C SER A 20 17.33 -11.84 -4.23
N VAL A 21 16.38 -10.98 -3.83
CA VAL A 21 15.48 -10.41 -4.82
C VAL A 21 16.36 -9.60 -5.80
N ASP A 22 16.44 -10.08 -7.04
CA ASP A 22 17.27 -9.49 -8.07
C ASP A 22 16.94 -7.98 -8.20
N SER A 23 17.94 -7.13 -8.18
CA SER A 23 17.77 -5.68 -8.34
C SER A 23 17.00 -5.31 -9.60
N PHE A 24 17.11 -6.13 -10.64
CA PHE A 24 16.33 -6.01 -11.88
C PHE A 24 14.84 -6.19 -11.60
N ALA A 25 14.44 -7.20 -10.84
CA ALA A 25 13.03 -7.46 -10.51
C ALA A 25 12.42 -6.31 -9.69
N ILE A 26 13.18 -5.77 -8.73
CA ILE A 26 12.74 -4.60 -7.95
C ILE A 26 12.58 -3.37 -8.86
N ASN A 27 13.54 -3.12 -9.75
CA ASN A 27 13.47 -1.99 -10.68
C ASN A 27 12.26 -2.12 -11.61
N ALA A 28 12.03 -3.31 -12.19
CA ALA A 28 10.87 -3.59 -13.02
C ALA A 28 9.56 -3.35 -12.24
N TYR A 29 9.47 -3.87 -11.01
CA TYR A 29 8.33 -3.62 -10.13
C TYR A 29 8.11 -2.12 -9.87
N CYS A 30 9.17 -1.35 -9.57
CA CYS A 30 9.07 0.08 -9.32
C CYS A 30 8.58 0.85 -10.54
N ILE A 31 9.03 0.49 -11.74
CA ILE A 31 8.56 1.10 -12.99
C ILE A 31 7.07 0.81 -13.20
N VAL A 32 6.68 -0.46 -13.15
CA VAL A 32 5.30 -0.88 -13.39
C VAL A 32 4.35 -0.27 -12.36
N SER A 33 4.72 -0.31 -11.09
CA SER A 33 3.88 0.26 -10.01
C SER A 33 3.83 1.79 -10.08
N ALA A 34 4.91 2.48 -10.43
CA ALA A 34 4.89 3.93 -10.63
C ALA A 34 3.94 4.33 -11.77
N LEU A 35 3.98 3.62 -12.90
CA LEU A 35 3.06 3.85 -14.02
C LEU A 35 1.60 3.58 -13.61
N PHE A 36 1.36 2.47 -12.92
CA PHE A 36 0.03 2.11 -12.43
C PHE A 36 -0.53 3.18 -11.49
N PHE A 37 0.21 3.58 -10.46
CA PHE A 37 -0.27 4.60 -9.51
C PHE A 37 -0.37 5.99 -10.12
N SER A 38 0.45 6.32 -11.13
CA SER A 38 0.30 7.56 -11.90
C SER A 38 -1.00 7.56 -12.70
N ALA A 39 -1.36 6.44 -13.32
CA ALA A 39 -2.64 6.29 -14.00
C ALA A 39 -3.82 6.38 -13.02
N CYS A 40 -3.71 5.74 -11.85
CA CYS A 40 -4.70 5.87 -10.78
C CYS A 40 -4.85 7.33 -10.32
N ALA A 41 -3.75 8.03 -10.07
CA ALA A 41 -3.76 9.45 -9.70
C ALA A 41 -4.42 10.32 -10.77
N TYR A 42 -4.11 10.08 -12.04
CA TYR A 42 -4.73 10.79 -13.17
C TYR A 42 -6.24 10.55 -13.24
N ALA A 43 -6.67 9.30 -13.08
CA ALA A 43 -8.09 8.96 -13.10
C ALA A 43 -8.91 9.68 -12.01
N GLN A 44 -8.28 9.99 -10.88
CA GLN A 44 -8.92 10.68 -9.75
C GLN A 44 -9.12 12.20 -9.96
N LEU A 45 -8.56 12.77 -11.02
CA LEU A 45 -8.72 14.22 -11.27
C LEU A 45 -10.18 14.63 -11.51
N ASN A 46 -11.04 13.69 -11.92
CA ASN A 46 -12.47 13.89 -12.12
C ASN A 46 -13.33 13.46 -10.92
N ASP A 47 -12.72 13.03 -9.81
CA ASP A 47 -13.40 12.59 -8.60
C ASP A 47 -13.90 13.81 -7.80
N PRO A 48 -14.99 13.69 -7.01
CA PRO A 48 -15.45 14.76 -6.11
C PRO A 48 -14.40 15.22 -5.09
N ASN A 49 -13.45 14.36 -4.73
CA ASN A 49 -12.36 14.65 -3.79
C ASN A 49 -10.96 14.39 -4.40
N PRO A 50 -10.61 15.05 -5.52
CA PRO A 50 -9.45 14.68 -6.32
C PRO A 50 -8.12 14.85 -5.55
N VAL A 51 -8.03 15.85 -4.67
CA VAL A 51 -6.79 16.16 -3.94
C VAL A 51 -6.40 15.03 -2.99
N GLN A 52 -7.35 14.42 -2.30
CA GLN A 52 -7.10 13.34 -1.35
C GLN A 52 -6.55 12.11 -2.05
N TRP A 53 -7.24 11.65 -3.10
CA TRP A 53 -6.88 10.48 -3.87
C TRP A 53 -5.58 10.67 -4.66
N PHE A 54 -5.48 11.80 -5.35
CA PHE A 54 -4.25 12.15 -6.07
C PHE A 54 -3.04 12.14 -5.14
N SER A 55 -3.16 12.78 -3.97
CA SER A 55 -2.09 12.82 -2.97
C SER A 55 -1.74 11.42 -2.46
N ALA A 56 -2.74 10.56 -2.18
CA ALA A 56 -2.51 9.20 -1.71
C ALA A 56 -1.74 8.37 -2.74
N TYR A 57 -2.11 8.41 -4.00
CA TYR A 57 -1.43 7.67 -5.07
C TYR A 57 -0.04 8.22 -5.36
N VAL A 58 0.15 9.53 -5.33
CA VAL A 58 1.48 10.14 -5.53
C VAL A 58 2.40 9.81 -4.36
N PHE A 59 2.00 10.08 -3.12
CA PHE A 59 2.87 9.87 -1.96
C PHE A 59 3.08 8.39 -1.64
N GLY A 60 2.03 7.58 -1.68
CA GLY A 60 2.12 6.16 -1.37
C GLY A 60 2.64 5.31 -2.53
N GLY A 61 2.28 5.68 -3.76
CA GLY A 61 2.58 4.90 -4.95
C GLY A 61 3.81 5.38 -5.72
N CYS A 62 3.92 6.68 -6.03
CA CYS A 62 4.96 7.16 -6.95
C CYS A 62 6.27 7.53 -6.24
N VAL A 63 6.20 8.27 -5.14
CA VAL A 63 7.40 8.80 -4.46
C VAL A 63 8.38 7.71 -4.00
N PRO A 64 7.95 6.62 -3.34
CA PRO A 64 8.88 5.57 -2.93
C PRO A 64 9.54 4.84 -4.10
N ASN A 65 8.80 4.65 -5.20
CA ASN A 65 9.33 4.06 -6.42
C ASN A 65 10.42 4.93 -7.04
N LEU A 66 10.14 6.23 -7.19
CA LEU A 66 11.12 7.19 -7.72
C LEU A 66 12.37 7.26 -6.85
N TYR A 67 12.20 7.24 -5.54
CA TYR A 67 13.33 7.22 -4.62
C TYR A 67 14.19 5.97 -4.81
N TRP A 68 13.57 4.77 -4.90
CA TRP A 68 14.31 3.55 -5.21
C TRP A 68 15.03 3.64 -6.54
N MET A 69 14.33 4.02 -7.61
CA MET A 69 14.90 4.09 -8.97
C MET A 69 16.08 5.06 -9.07
N THR A 70 16.02 6.21 -8.38
CA THR A 70 17.08 7.22 -8.42
C THR A 70 18.29 6.85 -7.55
N THR A 71 18.08 6.08 -6.50
CA THR A 71 19.16 5.72 -5.55
C THR A 71 19.63 4.28 -5.69
N SER A 72 18.88 3.43 -6.39
CA SER A 72 19.07 1.97 -6.43
C SER A 72 19.21 1.36 -5.02
N GLY A 73 18.46 1.91 -4.06
CA GLY A 73 18.53 1.50 -2.66
C GLY A 73 19.76 2.00 -1.88
N LYS A 74 20.68 2.74 -2.54
CA LYS A 74 21.91 3.28 -1.93
C LYS A 74 21.79 4.74 -1.48
N GLY A 75 20.57 5.21 -1.27
CA GLY A 75 20.32 6.55 -0.77
C GLY A 75 20.87 6.77 0.64
N PRO A 76 21.04 8.04 1.05
CA PRO A 76 21.50 8.38 2.40
C PRO A 76 20.63 7.71 3.46
N ALA A 77 21.24 7.02 4.43
CA ALA A 77 20.51 6.27 5.46
C ALA A 77 19.46 7.10 6.21
N SER A 78 19.77 8.38 6.47
CA SER A 78 18.86 9.31 7.15
C SER A 78 17.60 9.59 6.30
N ILE A 79 17.73 9.71 4.98
CA ILE A 79 16.60 9.97 4.08
C ILE A 79 15.78 8.67 3.93
N THR A 80 16.44 7.54 3.72
CA THR A 80 15.79 6.23 3.64
C THR A 80 14.96 5.94 4.89
N GLN A 81 15.52 6.19 6.08
CA GLN A 81 14.82 5.96 7.33
C GLN A 81 13.62 6.89 7.51
N LYS A 82 13.73 8.17 7.11
CA LYS A 82 12.59 9.10 7.13
C LYS A 82 11.49 8.64 6.19
N LEU A 83 11.84 8.20 4.98
CA LEU A 83 10.88 7.70 4.01
C LEU A 83 10.17 6.43 4.52
N VAL A 84 10.92 5.47 5.06
CA VAL A 84 10.32 4.24 5.65
C VAL A 84 9.40 4.59 6.82
N THR A 85 9.79 5.55 7.66
CA THR A 85 8.93 6.00 8.76
C THR A 85 7.66 6.66 8.23
N ALA A 86 7.78 7.52 7.22
CA ALA A 86 6.62 8.17 6.57
C ALA A 86 5.68 7.11 5.95
N LEU A 87 6.21 6.10 5.27
CA LEU A 87 5.40 4.99 4.73
C LEU A 87 4.68 4.20 5.82
N ARG A 88 5.31 3.94 6.96
CA ARG A 88 4.66 3.26 8.10
C ARG A 88 3.49 4.07 8.65
N VAL A 89 3.70 5.37 8.86
CA VAL A 89 2.61 6.27 9.30
C VAL A 89 1.48 6.30 8.26
N PHE A 90 1.83 6.40 6.99
CA PHE A 90 0.89 6.39 5.89
C PHE A 90 0.04 5.10 5.86
N VAL A 91 0.65 3.93 6.01
CA VAL A 91 -0.05 2.63 6.11
C VAL A 91 -1.06 2.61 7.26
N VAL A 92 -0.69 3.14 8.43
CA VAL A 92 -1.62 3.23 9.57
C VAL A 92 -2.80 4.15 9.24
N MET A 93 -2.54 5.31 8.63
CA MET A 93 -3.60 6.26 8.23
C MET A 93 -4.54 5.65 7.19
N LEU A 94 -4.01 4.93 6.19
CA LEU A 94 -4.83 4.22 5.20
C LEU A 94 -5.66 3.11 5.84
N GLY A 95 -5.11 2.35 6.78
CA GLY A 95 -5.84 1.33 7.54
C GLY A 95 -7.02 1.93 8.31
N LEU A 96 -6.81 3.05 8.99
CA LEU A 96 -7.88 3.77 9.69
C LEU A 96 -8.95 4.29 8.71
N ALA A 97 -8.55 4.77 7.53
CA ALA A 97 -9.49 5.22 6.50
C ALA A 97 -10.34 4.06 5.97
N ILE A 98 -9.75 2.86 5.76
CA ILE A 98 -10.51 1.66 5.38
C ILE A 98 -11.52 1.31 6.48
N VAL A 99 -11.09 1.23 7.73
CA VAL A 99 -12.00 0.92 8.85
C VAL A 99 -13.14 1.92 8.92
N TYR A 100 -12.86 3.21 8.78
CA TYR A 100 -13.88 4.25 8.73
C TYR A 100 -14.88 4.03 7.59
N LYS A 101 -14.40 3.77 6.36
CA LYS A 101 -15.26 3.48 5.21
C LYS A 101 -16.10 2.22 5.44
N LEU A 102 -15.52 1.14 5.96
CA LEU A 102 -16.23 -0.10 6.28
C LEU A 102 -17.38 0.13 7.28
N VAL A 103 -17.11 0.88 8.35
CA VAL A 103 -18.12 1.20 9.39
C VAL A 103 -19.23 2.08 8.83
N THR A 104 -18.92 2.98 7.90
CA THR A 104 -19.93 3.88 7.30
C THR A 104 -20.77 3.20 6.23
N VAL A 105 -20.24 2.17 5.55
CA VAL A 105 -20.96 1.43 4.49
C VAL A 105 -21.82 0.31 5.05
N ALA A 106 -21.33 -0.41 6.07
CA ALA A 106 -22.04 -1.58 6.60
C ALA A 106 -23.53 -1.33 6.96
N PRO A 107 -23.91 -0.19 7.56
CA PRO A 107 -25.32 0.09 7.83
C PRO A 107 -26.15 0.46 6.57
N LYS A 108 -25.49 0.79 5.46
CA LYS A 108 -26.18 1.18 4.20
C LYS A 108 -26.54 -0.02 3.32
N LEU A 109 -25.97 -1.20 3.59
CA LEU A 109 -26.18 -2.40 2.82
C LEU A 109 -27.62 -2.89 3.01
N SER A 110 -28.37 -3.03 1.91
CA SER A 110 -29.70 -3.65 1.91
C SER A 110 -29.64 -5.16 2.20
N GLU A 111 -30.77 -5.76 2.60
CA GLU A 111 -30.84 -7.20 2.83
C GLU A 111 -30.61 -7.99 1.52
N ASP A 112 -31.03 -7.44 0.37
CA ASP A 112 -30.82 -8.08 -0.94
C ASP A 112 -29.32 -8.09 -1.31
N GLU A 113 -28.61 -7.00 -1.05
CA GLU A 113 -27.16 -6.91 -1.26
C GLU A 113 -26.39 -7.88 -0.38
N LYS A 114 -26.81 -8.08 0.86
CA LYS A 114 -26.20 -9.06 1.78
C LYS A 114 -26.36 -10.51 1.29
N GLN A 115 -27.46 -10.83 0.59
CA GLN A 115 -27.70 -12.15 0.03
C GLN A 115 -26.77 -12.48 -1.15
N HIS A 116 -26.36 -11.51 -1.94
CA HIS A 116 -25.41 -11.68 -3.07
C HIS A 116 -23.94 -11.83 -2.62
N GLY A 117 -23.69 -11.74 -1.34
CA GLY A 117 -22.35 -11.87 -0.75
C GLY A 117 -21.72 -10.51 -0.43
N LEU A 118 -21.16 -10.45 0.77
CA LEU A 118 -20.63 -9.21 1.35
C LEU A 118 -19.58 -8.52 0.47
N LEU A 119 -18.74 -9.29 -0.23
CA LEU A 119 -17.71 -8.75 -1.10
C LEU A 119 -18.31 -8.09 -2.35
N TRP A 120 -19.34 -8.69 -2.93
CA TRP A 120 -20.03 -8.14 -4.10
C TRP A 120 -20.75 -6.84 -3.72
N ALA A 121 -21.54 -6.87 -2.65
CA ALA A 121 -22.24 -5.69 -2.12
C ALA A 121 -21.25 -4.53 -1.84
N PHE A 122 -20.08 -4.85 -1.29
CA PHE A 122 -19.02 -3.88 -1.05
C PHE A 122 -18.50 -3.24 -2.34
N MET A 123 -18.31 -4.02 -3.41
CA MET A 123 -17.76 -3.53 -4.68
C MET A 123 -18.77 -2.70 -5.50
N GLU A 124 -20.07 -2.81 -5.23
CA GLU A 124 -21.09 -1.95 -5.85
C GLU A 124 -21.08 -0.52 -5.28
N HIS A 125 -20.69 -0.38 -4.00
CA HIS A 125 -20.55 0.94 -3.38
C HIS A 125 -19.19 1.59 -3.69
N GLU A 126 -19.19 2.91 -3.89
CA GLU A 126 -17.99 3.71 -4.13
C GLU A 126 -16.97 3.52 -3.00
N GLU A 127 -17.44 3.55 -1.76
CA GLU A 127 -16.59 3.37 -0.58
C GLU A 127 -15.89 1.99 -0.52
N GLY A 128 -16.53 0.96 -1.07
CA GLY A 128 -15.93 -0.38 -1.19
C GLY A 128 -14.82 -0.41 -2.22
N ARG A 129 -15.05 0.17 -3.41
CA ARG A 129 -14.03 0.31 -4.46
C ARG A 129 -12.85 1.14 -3.97
N ASP A 130 -13.11 2.22 -3.27
CA ASP A 130 -12.10 3.05 -2.62
C ASP A 130 -11.25 2.24 -1.63
N SER A 131 -11.90 1.40 -0.81
CA SER A 131 -11.20 0.55 0.16
C SER A 131 -10.25 -0.43 -0.51
N CYS A 132 -10.59 -0.96 -1.69
CA CYS A 132 -9.68 -1.78 -2.49
C CYS A 132 -8.46 -0.98 -2.98
N GLY A 133 -8.66 0.25 -3.44
CA GLY A 133 -7.55 1.15 -3.83
C GLY A 133 -6.60 1.43 -2.67
N LEU A 134 -7.15 1.72 -1.49
CA LEU A 134 -6.36 1.93 -0.27
C LEU A 134 -5.60 0.67 0.16
N LEU A 135 -6.22 -0.52 0.03
CA LEU A 135 -5.57 -1.79 0.33
C LEU A 135 -4.36 -2.04 -0.60
N LEU A 136 -4.50 -1.77 -1.89
CA LEU A 136 -3.38 -1.87 -2.83
C LEU A 136 -2.23 -0.93 -2.46
N LEU A 137 -2.53 0.30 -2.05
CA LEU A 137 -1.52 1.25 -1.56
C LEU A 137 -0.83 0.76 -0.28
N ILE A 138 -1.58 0.15 0.65
CA ILE A 138 -1.02 -0.46 1.86
C ILE A 138 -0.03 -1.56 1.49
N LEU A 139 -0.45 -2.52 0.67
CA LEU A 139 0.39 -3.65 0.25
C LEU A 139 1.67 -3.16 -0.45
N HIS A 140 1.54 -2.20 -1.35
CA HIS A 140 2.66 -1.58 -2.04
C HIS A 140 3.62 -0.87 -1.07
N SER A 141 3.09 -0.05 -0.16
CA SER A 141 3.89 0.70 0.82
C SER A 141 4.62 -0.21 1.79
N VAL A 142 3.99 -1.31 2.23
CA VAL A 142 4.62 -2.34 3.08
C VAL A 142 5.74 -3.04 2.32
N TYR A 143 5.49 -3.45 1.07
CA TYR A 143 6.50 -4.10 0.24
C TYR A 143 7.71 -3.18 0.03
N LEU A 144 7.52 -1.95 -0.45
CA LEU A 144 8.64 -1.02 -0.66
C LEU A 144 9.33 -0.60 0.64
N GLY A 145 8.58 -0.43 1.72
CA GLY A 145 9.18 -0.20 3.03
C GLY A 145 10.11 -1.34 3.46
N SER A 146 9.74 -2.59 3.17
CA SER A 146 10.57 -3.76 3.40
C SER A 146 11.81 -3.77 2.50
N VAL A 147 11.64 -3.53 1.20
CA VAL A 147 12.73 -3.45 0.22
C VAL A 147 13.74 -2.36 0.61
N LEU A 148 13.28 -1.17 0.99
CA LEU A 148 14.13 -0.05 1.42
C LEU A 148 14.90 -0.35 2.71
N THR A 149 14.36 -1.23 3.57
CA THR A 149 15.00 -1.60 4.85
C THR A 149 15.99 -2.75 4.69
N HIS A 150 15.65 -3.76 3.88
CA HIS A 150 16.37 -5.03 3.81
C HIS A 150 16.86 -5.37 2.39
N GLY A 151 16.57 -4.54 1.38
CA GLY A 151 16.94 -4.79 -0.01
C GLY A 151 18.45 -4.93 -0.21
N PRO A 152 18.88 -5.52 -1.33
CA PRO A 152 20.28 -5.77 -1.61
C PRO A 152 21.08 -4.46 -1.60
N ARG A 153 21.93 -4.33 -0.61
CA ARG A 153 22.94 -3.25 -0.50
C ARG A 153 24.22 -3.73 -1.17
N THR A 154 24.19 -3.83 -2.50
CA THR A 154 25.39 -4.18 -3.27
C THR A 154 26.35 -3.01 -3.38
#